data_21ff5ef47361ca3daaa83182dfd5c32c
#
_entry.id   21ff5ef47361ca3daaa83182dfd5c32c
#
_cell.length_a   1.000
_cell.length_b   1.000
_cell.length_c   1.000
_cell.angle_alpha   90.00
_cell.angle_beta   90.00
_cell.angle_gamma   90.00
#
_symmetry.space_group_name_H-M   'P 1'
#
loop_
_entity.id
_entity.type
_entity.pdbx_description
1 polymer ?
#
loop_
_entity_poly.entity_id
_entity_poly.type
_entity_poly.pdbx_seq_one_letter_code
_entity_poly.pdbx_strand_id
1 'polypeptide(L)' 'MAFRWHAELASGSQASAADLTEAGLGMDFDDQASAEEWLSSFYLDLQDLGVSQVSLFEADRLVYGPMSLSDV' A
#
# COMPACT_ATOMS: atom_id res chain seq x y z
N MET A 1 7.55 -15.20 7.36
CA MET A 1 6.35 -14.97 6.56
C MET A 1 6.47 -13.61 5.92
N ALA A 2 5.99 -13.45 4.70
CA ALA A 2 6.13 -12.21 3.97
C ALA A 2 4.83 -11.42 4.00
N PHE A 3 4.92 -10.18 4.37
CA PHE A 3 3.79 -9.26 4.33
C PHE A 3 3.98 -8.32 3.16
N ARG A 4 2.92 -8.05 2.43
CA ARG A 4 2.98 -7.20 1.25
C ARG A 4 1.75 -6.31 1.17
N TRP A 5 1.97 -5.06 0.80
CA TRP A 5 0.88 -4.14 0.58
C TRP A 5 0.32 -4.26 -0.81
N HIS A 6 -0.99 -4.22 -0.91
CA HIS A 6 -1.70 -4.15 -2.18
C HIS A 6 -2.45 -2.83 -2.22
N ALA A 7 -2.24 -2.05 -3.28
CA ALA A 7 -2.84 -0.74 -3.39
C ALA A 7 -3.89 -0.72 -4.50
N GLU A 8 -4.94 0.06 -4.28
CA GLU A 8 -5.93 0.32 -5.31
C GLU A 8 -5.91 1.80 -5.64
N LEU A 9 -5.88 2.10 -6.92
CA LEU A 9 -5.84 3.47 -7.39
C LEU A 9 -7.23 4.06 -7.43
N ALA A 10 -7.32 5.36 -7.14
CA ALA A 10 -8.57 6.07 -7.25
C ALA A 10 -8.98 6.18 -8.71
N SER A 11 -10.28 6.31 -8.93
CA SER A 11 -10.80 6.53 -10.26
C SER A 11 -10.19 7.81 -10.84
N GLY A 12 -9.65 7.73 -12.03
CA GLY A 12 -9.03 8.87 -12.68
C GLY A 12 -7.57 9.08 -12.33
N SER A 13 -6.99 8.20 -11.52
CA SER A 13 -5.57 8.30 -11.21
C SER A 13 -4.75 8.02 -12.45
N GLN A 14 -3.62 8.72 -12.59
CA GLN A 14 -2.70 8.52 -13.70
C GLN A 14 -1.49 7.69 -13.32
N ALA A 15 -1.40 7.28 -12.08
CA ALA A 15 -0.30 6.44 -11.64
C ALA A 15 -0.42 5.04 -12.23
N SER A 16 0.71 4.40 -12.48
CA SER A 16 0.75 3.06 -13.03
C SER A 16 1.27 2.09 -11.98
N ALA A 17 1.19 0.79 -12.29
CA ALA A 17 1.75 -0.22 -11.42
C ALA A 17 3.25 -0.01 -11.20
N ALA A 18 3.96 0.47 -12.23
CA ALA A 18 5.38 0.76 -12.09
C ALA A 18 5.63 1.87 -11.08
N ASP A 19 4.79 2.90 -11.09
CA ASP A 19 4.91 3.98 -10.11
C ASP A 19 4.74 3.47 -8.69
N LEU A 20 3.78 2.58 -8.49
CA LEU A 20 3.52 2.01 -7.17
C LEU A 20 4.69 1.14 -6.72
N THR A 21 5.26 0.37 -7.63
CA THR A 21 6.41 -0.47 -7.31
C THR A 21 7.61 0.39 -6.90
N GLU A 22 7.83 1.50 -7.60
CA GLU A 22 8.92 2.39 -7.24
C GLU A 22 8.72 3.03 -5.88
N ALA A 23 7.48 3.22 -5.46
CA ALA A 23 7.18 3.75 -4.14
C ALA A 23 7.41 2.71 -3.04
N GLY A 24 7.56 1.44 -3.40
CA GLY A 24 7.85 0.39 -2.43
C GLY A 24 6.75 -0.63 -2.22
N LEU A 25 5.68 -0.56 -2.99
CA LEU A 25 4.55 -1.48 -2.80
C LEU A 25 4.86 -2.91 -3.19
N GLY A 26 5.95 -3.12 -3.94
CA GLY A 26 6.36 -4.47 -4.28
C GLY A 26 7.27 -5.11 -3.26
N MET A 27 7.60 -4.43 -2.17
CA MET A 27 8.49 -4.96 -1.17
C MET A 27 7.78 -5.93 -0.24
N ASP A 28 8.55 -6.92 0.23
CA ASP A 28 8.08 -7.84 1.24
C ASP A 28 8.62 -7.40 2.60
N PHE A 29 7.79 -7.53 3.62
CA PHE A 29 8.18 -7.18 4.98
C PHE A 29 8.19 -8.45 5.84
N ASP A 30 9.11 -8.50 6.79
CA ASP A 30 9.25 -9.69 7.64
C ASP A 30 8.13 -9.79 8.66
N ASP A 31 7.58 -8.65 9.08
CA ASP A 31 6.51 -8.66 10.06
C ASP A 31 5.54 -7.52 9.77
N GLN A 32 4.39 -7.58 10.45
CA GLN A 32 3.35 -6.60 10.23
C GLN A 32 3.75 -5.23 10.74
N ALA A 33 4.48 -5.16 11.84
CA ALA A 33 4.89 -3.88 12.40
C ALA A 33 5.76 -3.11 11.42
N SER A 34 6.69 -3.79 10.76
CA SER A 34 7.54 -3.15 9.75
C SER A 34 6.71 -2.66 8.57
N ALA A 35 5.73 -3.45 8.15
CA ALA A 35 4.87 -3.05 7.04
C ALA A 35 4.05 -1.81 7.40
N GLU A 36 3.52 -1.77 8.60
CA GLU A 36 2.75 -0.61 9.04
C GLU A 36 3.61 0.63 9.20
N GLU A 37 4.84 0.46 9.66
CA GLU A 37 5.76 1.56 9.77
C GLU A 37 6.08 2.15 8.41
N TRP A 38 6.28 1.29 7.42
CA TRP A 38 6.50 1.74 6.05
C TRP A 38 5.32 2.57 5.57
N LEU A 39 4.10 2.09 5.81
CA LEU A 39 2.91 2.80 5.37
C LEU A 39 2.83 4.18 6.02
N SER A 40 3.12 4.27 7.31
CA SER A 40 3.13 5.57 7.99
C SER A 40 4.10 6.55 7.34
N SER A 41 5.25 6.05 6.90
CA SER A 41 6.26 6.90 6.29
C SER A 41 5.87 7.35 4.89
N PHE A 42 5.15 6.51 4.14
CA PHE A 42 4.85 6.79 2.74
C PHE A 42 3.39 7.11 2.48
N TYR A 43 2.62 7.30 3.52
CA TYR A 43 1.19 7.56 3.42
C TYR A 43 0.89 8.73 2.47
N LEU A 44 1.57 9.86 2.66
CA LEU A 44 1.31 11.03 1.83
C LEU A 44 1.79 10.82 0.39
N ASP A 45 2.90 10.11 0.22
CA ASP A 45 3.39 9.81 -1.12
C ASP A 45 2.39 8.97 -1.89
N LEU A 46 1.76 8.01 -1.22
CA LEU A 46 0.77 7.16 -1.85
C LEU A 46 -0.47 7.96 -2.23
N GLN A 47 -0.88 8.89 -1.37
CA GLN A 47 -2.00 9.76 -1.71
C GLN A 47 -1.69 10.60 -2.95
N ASP A 48 -0.46 11.11 -3.05
CA ASP A 48 -0.05 11.90 -4.20
C ASP A 48 -0.06 11.08 -5.47
N LEU A 49 0.21 9.79 -5.38
CA LEU A 49 0.16 8.90 -6.54
C LEU A 49 -1.26 8.55 -6.95
N GLY A 50 -2.24 8.86 -6.12
CA GLY A 50 -3.62 8.55 -6.43
C GLY A 50 -4.11 7.24 -5.85
N VAL A 51 -3.41 6.69 -4.88
CA VAL A 51 -3.84 5.47 -4.20
C VAL A 51 -5.02 5.79 -3.31
N SER A 52 -6.12 5.07 -3.49
CA SER A 52 -7.33 5.32 -2.70
C SER A 52 -7.39 4.44 -1.45
N GLN A 53 -6.85 3.24 -1.53
CA GLN A 53 -6.85 2.34 -0.38
C GLN A 53 -5.75 1.31 -0.51
N VAL A 54 -5.35 0.76 0.61
CA VAL A 54 -4.33 -0.29 0.67
C VAL A 54 -4.80 -1.43 1.54
N SER A 55 -4.30 -2.62 1.24
CA SER A 55 -4.57 -3.81 2.04
C SER A 55 -3.26 -4.52 2.29
N LEU A 56 -3.11 -5.11 3.46
CA LEU A 56 -1.91 -5.85 3.82
C LEU A 56 -2.20 -7.33 3.74
N PHE A 57 -1.39 -8.04 2.99
CA PHE A 57 -1.52 -9.48 2.81
C PHE A 57 -0.32 -10.20 3.39
N GLU A 58 -0.57 -11.34 3.99
CA GLU A 58 0.48 -12.29 4.37
C GLU A 58 0.34 -13.48 3.44
N ALA A 59 1.28 -13.63 2.52
CA ALA A 59 1.15 -14.57 1.41
C ALA A 59 -0.15 -14.26 0.66
N ASP A 60 -1.09 -15.17 0.63
CA ASP A 60 -2.35 -14.96 -0.09
C ASP A 60 -3.49 -14.56 0.83
N ARG A 61 -3.21 -14.30 2.10
CA ARG A 61 -4.26 -14.04 3.07
C ARG A 61 -4.29 -12.58 3.46
N LEU A 62 -5.48 -11.98 3.42
CA LEU A 62 -5.66 -10.61 3.87
C LEU A 62 -5.57 -10.57 5.39
N VAL A 63 -4.64 -9.77 5.92
CA VAL A 63 -4.49 -9.63 7.37
C VAL A 63 -4.91 -8.27 7.88
N TYR A 64 -4.97 -7.26 6.99
CA TYR A 64 -5.34 -5.92 7.40
C TYR A 64 -5.89 -5.15 6.21
N GLY A 65 -6.97 -4.46 6.43
CA GLY A 65 -7.56 -3.61 5.40
C GLY A 65 -8.80 -4.19 4.79
N PRO A 66 -9.27 -3.60 3.71
CA PRO A 66 -8.70 -2.43 3.05
C PRO A 66 -8.81 -1.19 3.92
N MET A 67 -7.78 -0.36 3.84
CA MET A 67 -7.72 0.86 4.61
C MET A 67 -7.69 2.05 3.65
N SER A 68 -8.65 2.95 3.81
CA SER A 68 -8.74 4.10 2.93
C SER A 68 -7.63 5.10 3.23
N LEU A 69 -7.05 5.63 2.17
CA LEU A 69 -6.05 6.69 2.29
C LEU A 69 -6.65 8.04 1.97
N SER A 70 -7.84 8.06 1.34
CA SER A 70 -8.46 9.33 1.08
C SER A 70 -9.18 9.74 2.32
N ASP A 71 -8.88 10.77 2.92
CA ASP A 71 -9.42 11.15 3.99
C ASP A 71 -10.37 11.88 4.11
N VAL A 72 -10.86 11.75 4.49
CA VAL A 72 -11.45 12.25 4.72
C VAL A 72 -11.78 12.93 5.17
#